data_fd492d1cf6355c61578b518dd50f8567
#
_entry.id   fd492d1cf6355c61578b518dd50f8567
#
_cell.length_a   1.000
_cell.length_b   1.000
_cell.length_c   1.000
_cell.angle_alpha   90.00
_cell.angle_beta   90.00
_cell.angle_gamma   90.00
#
_symmetry.space_group_name_H-M   'P 1'
#
loop_
_entity.id
_entity.type
_entity.pdbx_description
1 polymer ?
#
loop_
_entity_poly.entity_id
_entity_poly.type
_entity_poly.pdbx_seq_one_letter_code
_entity_poly.pdbx_strand_id
1 'polypeptide(L)'
;MIKNFFNKLSIQISAIIIICGTLGVATFCLLYAGKESFFEFTQNLGVISENTEAYANNIENQIIDQNVSITDVDTLDKILGTSDIYSVNLYNKADNLAITGSFATMLDNFIIGSTVYDTEAIYNGDDYSTEIELKDGTIEMYVYSYALAKLVVPYIVASIVIALFTFLLPTFLFIRRKVNYMTTLKNEVTIMSQGDLDHTIKINSNDEIAELSNQIDNLRLTLKDNFATEEANRKANYELVTALSHDLRTPLTSLMGYLDIIRLKKFKNEDQYNLYLRNSIDKVNQINELANKMFEYFLVFSKDQDTELSKMSLGVIYEY
;
A
#
# COMPACT_ATOMS: atom_id res chain seq x y z
N MET A 1 15.36 13.33 -17.66
CA MET A 1 15.07 13.85 -16.32
C MET A 1 13.60 13.73 -15.93
N ILE A 2 12.63 14.14 -16.76
CA ILE A 2 11.18 14.09 -16.47
C ILE A 2 10.68 12.65 -16.28
N LYS A 3 11.14 11.67 -17.07
CA LYS A 3 10.70 10.26 -16.99
C LYS A 3 11.08 9.59 -15.65
N ASN A 4 12.22 9.95 -15.06
CA ASN A 4 12.65 9.42 -13.76
C ASN A 4 11.89 10.06 -12.58
N PHE A 5 11.34 11.26 -12.76
CA PHE A 5 10.56 11.93 -11.73
C PHE A 5 9.21 11.22 -11.53
N PHE A 6 8.51 10.87 -12.61
CA PHE A 6 7.23 10.14 -12.53
C PHE A 6 7.36 8.68 -12.10
N ASN A 7 8.57 8.11 -12.12
CA ASN A 7 8.80 6.74 -11.68
C ASN A 7 8.94 6.60 -10.16
N LYS A 8 9.05 7.71 -9.41
CA LYS A 8 9.14 7.66 -7.96
C LYS A 8 7.84 7.12 -7.35
N LEU A 9 7.97 6.14 -6.45
CA LEU A 9 6.84 5.49 -5.75
C LEU A 9 5.93 6.51 -5.06
N SER A 10 6.52 7.51 -4.38
CA SER A 10 5.78 8.58 -3.72
C SER A 10 4.93 9.40 -4.70
N ILE A 11 5.46 9.68 -5.89
CA ILE A 11 4.75 10.41 -6.95
C ILE A 11 3.65 9.54 -7.56
N GLN A 12 3.92 8.25 -7.79
CA GLN A 12 2.91 7.31 -8.27
C GLN A 12 1.74 7.17 -7.29
N ILE A 13 2.02 7.05 -5.99
CA ILE A 13 0.98 7.00 -4.94
C ILE A 13 0.19 8.30 -4.91
N SER A 14 0.86 9.46 -4.91
CA SER A 14 0.17 10.75 -4.92
C SER A 14 -0.69 10.95 -6.17
N ALA A 15 -0.16 10.58 -7.34
CA ALA A 15 -0.89 10.67 -8.61
C ALA A 15 -2.14 9.78 -8.62
N ILE A 16 -2.04 8.54 -8.14
CA ILE A 16 -3.20 7.64 -8.11
C ILE A 16 -4.28 8.13 -7.14
N ILE A 17 -3.87 8.66 -5.96
CA ILE A 17 -4.81 9.24 -4.99
C ILE A 17 -5.53 10.45 -5.60
N ILE A 18 -4.80 11.34 -6.30
CA ILE A 18 -5.40 12.50 -6.95
C ILE A 18 -6.35 12.07 -8.09
N ILE A 19 -5.91 11.15 -8.97
CA ILE A 19 -6.72 10.66 -10.08
C ILE A 19 -7.97 9.94 -9.58
N CYS A 20 -7.84 9.02 -8.60
CA CYS A 20 -8.98 8.31 -8.05
C CYS A 20 -9.89 9.25 -7.24
N GLY A 21 -9.33 10.25 -6.54
CA GLY A 21 -10.09 11.26 -5.82
C GLY A 21 -10.91 12.15 -6.77
N THR A 22 -10.29 12.65 -7.85
CA THR A 22 -11.02 13.43 -8.87
C THR A 22 -12.08 12.59 -9.58
N LEU A 23 -11.82 11.31 -9.84
CA LEU A 23 -12.79 10.37 -10.41
C LEU A 23 -13.97 10.13 -9.46
N GLY A 24 -13.72 9.94 -8.15
CA GLY A 24 -14.76 9.78 -7.14
C GLY A 24 -15.65 11.02 -7.02
N VAL A 25 -15.04 12.22 -6.98
CA VAL A 25 -15.78 13.49 -6.97
C VAL A 25 -16.61 13.66 -8.24
N ALA A 26 -16.01 13.39 -9.41
CA ALA A 26 -16.72 13.47 -10.70
C ALA A 26 -17.92 12.51 -10.75
N THR A 27 -17.75 11.28 -10.23
CA THR A 27 -18.84 10.28 -10.13
C THR A 27 -19.98 10.79 -9.25
N PHE A 28 -19.65 11.36 -8.08
CA PHE A 28 -20.66 11.95 -7.21
C PHE A 28 -21.39 13.12 -7.88
N CYS A 29 -20.66 14.05 -8.49
CA CYS A 29 -21.26 15.19 -9.19
C CYS A 29 -22.17 14.73 -10.35
N LEU A 30 -21.77 13.71 -11.08
CA LEU A 30 -22.56 13.17 -12.19
C LEU A 30 -23.86 12.50 -11.68
N LEU A 31 -23.76 11.70 -10.62
CA LEU A 31 -24.96 11.11 -9.98
C LEU A 31 -25.84 12.21 -9.41
N TYR A 32 -25.29 13.19 -8.72
CA TYR A 32 -26.07 14.29 -8.15
C TYR A 32 -26.77 15.14 -9.23
N ALA A 33 -26.09 15.42 -10.34
CA ALA A 33 -26.70 16.11 -11.49
C ALA A 33 -27.81 15.29 -12.16
N GLY A 34 -27.69 13.96 -12.15
CA GLY A 34 -28.68 13.04 -12.72
C GLY A 34 -29.85 12.70 -11.80
N LYS A 35 -29.93 13.28 -10.59
CA LYS A 35 -30.97 12.96 -9.60
C LYS A 35 -32.38 13.15 -10.13
N GLU A 36 -32.66 14.24 -10.85
CA GLU A 36 -33.98 14.57 -11.40
C GLU A 36 -34.43 13.53 -12.41
N SER A 37 -33.57 13.17 -13.37
CA SER A 37 -33.86 12.11 -14.35
C SER A 37 -34.13 10.74 -13.67
N PHE A 38 -33.43 10.47 -12.58
CA PHE A 38 -33.65 9.25 -11.79
C PHE A 38 -35.02 9.30 -11.11
N PHE A 39 -35.45 10.41 -10.55
CA PHE A 39 -36.74 10.56 -9.90
C PHE A 39 -37.88 10.49 -10.91
N GLU A 40 -37.78 11.15 -12.06
CA GLU A 40 -38.73 11.01 -13.16
C GLU A 40 -38.87 9.55 -13.61
N PHE A 41 -37.75 8.83 -13.72
CA PHE A 41 -37.74 7.41 -14.08
C PHE A 41 -38.47 6.55 -13.03
N THR A 42 -38.24 6.80 -11.73
CA THR A 42 -38.93 6.05 -10.66
C THR A 42 -40.43 6.35 -10.58
N GLN A 43 -40.83 7.58 -10.89
CA GLN A 43 -42.22 7.99 -10.99
C GLN A 43 -42.93 7.29 -12.17
N ASN A 44 -42.28 7.28 -13.34
CA ASN A 44 -42.79 6.57 -14.53
C ASN A 44 -42.90 5.06 -14.34
N LEU A 45 -42.07 4.46 -13.48
CA LEU A 45 -42.18 3.04 -13.11
C LEU A 45 -43.26 2.75 -12.09
N GLY A 46 -43.96 3.77 -11.56
CA GLY A 46 -44.99 3.59 -10.52
C GLY A 46 -44.45 3.10 -9.18
N VAL A 47 -43.14 3.30 -8.92
CA VAL A 47 -42.52 2.95 -7.61
C VAL A 47 -43.11 3.80 -6.49
N ILE A 48 -43.59 4.99 -6.84
CA ILE A 48 -44.32 5.90 -5.97
C ILE A 48 -45.76 5.98 -6.54
N SER A 49 -46.66 5.22 -5.99
CA SER A 49 -48.05 5.13 -6.44
C SER A 49 -49.02 5.88 -5.50
N GLU A 50 -48.60 6.98 -4.92
CA GLU A 50 -49.44 7.77 -4.02
C GLU A 50 -50.31 8.71 -4.83
N ASN A 51 -51.59 8.67 -4.56
CA ASN A 51 -52.60 9.44 -5.28
C ASN A 51 -53.00 10.65 -4.44
N THR A 52 -52.43 11.82 -4.75
CA THR A 52 -52.66 13.09 -4.08
C THR A 52 -54.15 13.48 -4.14
N GLU A 53 -54.82 13.22 -5.27
CA GLU A 53 -56.26 13.43 -5.46
C GLU A 53 -57.10 12.57 -4.51
N ALA A 54 -56.76 11.28 -4.35
CA ALA A 54 -57.51 10.41 -3.44
C ALA A 54 -57.34 10.83 -1.96
N TYR A 55 -56.13 11.30 -1.60
CA TYR A 55 -55.88 11.88 -0.26
C TYR A 55 -56.67 13.16 -0.04
N ALA A 56 -56.67 14.08 -1.02
CA ALA A 56 -57.43 15.33 -0.99
C ALA A 56 -58.93 15.07 -0.87
N ASN A 57 -59.50 14.17 -1.70
CA ASN A 57 -60.90 13.78 -1.69
C ASN A 57 -61.34 13.19 -0.32
N ASN A 58 -60.44 12.46 0.36
CA ASN A 58 -60.71 11.94 1.70
C ASN A 58 -60.84 13.09 2.73
N ILE A 59 -59.98 14.08 2.69
CA ILE A 59 -60.03 15.27 3.56
C ILE A 59 -61.28 16.09 3.23
N GLU A 60 -61.53 16.34 1.96
CA GLU A 60 -62.71 17.08 1.50
C GLU A 60 -64.01 16.43 2.03
N ASN A 61 -64.16 15.11 1.86
CA ASN A 61 -65.32 14.36 2.38
C ASN A 61 -65.46 14.49 3.90
N GLN A 62 -64.35 14.43 4.65
CA GLN A 62 -64.40 14.60 6.12
C GLN A 62 -64.85 16.00 6.53
N ILE A 63 -64.38 17.04 5.80
CA ILE A 63 -64.81 18.45 6.05
C ILE A 63 -66.27 18.63 5.75
N ILE A 64 -66.80 18.07 4.64
CA ILE A 64 -68.17 18.15 4.23
C ILE A 64 -69.08 17.39 5.19
N ASP A 65 -68.75 16.12 5.54
CA ASP A 65 -69.52 15.28 6.42
C ASP A 65 -69.68 15.86 7.83
N GLN A 66 -68.68 16.52 8.36
CA GLN A 66 -68.72 17.16 9.66
C GLN A 66 -69.32 18.57 9.61
N ASN A 67 -69.64 19.07 8.41
CA ASN A 67 -70.30 20.34 8.16
C ASN A 67 -69.67 21.52 8.95
N VAL A 68 -68.36 21.61 8.85
CA VAL A 68 -67.46 22.54 9.62
C VAL A 68 -67.64 23.97 9.16
N SER A 69 -67.44 24.97 10.05
CA SER A 69 -67.42 26.37 9.74
C SER A 69 -65.95 26.80 9.41
N ILE A 70 -65.77 27.84 8.55
CA ILE A 70 -64.45 28.44 8.25
C ILE A 70 -63.81 28.96 9.54
N THR A 71 -64.59 29.37 10.53
CA THR A 71 -64.05 29.91 11.79
C THR A 71 -63.70 28.85 12.82
N ASP A 72 -64.05 27.57 12.61
CA ASP A 72 -63.72 26.46 13.49
C ASP A 72 -62.37 25.82 13.12
N VAL A 73 -61.31 26.61 13.35
CA VAL A 73 -59.93 26.20 13.03
C VAL A 73 -59.51 24.93 13.79
N ASP A 74 -59.96 24.76 15.03
CA ASP A 74 -59.59 23.59 15.86
C ASP A 74 -60.14 22.26 15.30
N THR A 75 -61.31 22.29 14.68
CA THR A 75 -61.89 21.11 14.02
C THR A 75 -61.24 20.85 12.66
N LEU A 76 -60.93 21.92 11.91
CA LEU A 76 -60.18 21.81 10.66
C LEU A 76 -58.78 21.23 10.90
N ASP A 77 -58.05 21.69 11.89
CA ASP A 77 -56.72 21.16 12.24
C ASP A 77 -56.75 19.68 12.62
N LYS A 78 -57.83 19.23 13.33
CA LYS A 78 -58.01 17.81 13.66
C LYS A 78 -58.28 16.96 12.43
N ILE A 79 -59.03 17.47 11.43
CA ILE A 79 -59.33 16.76 10.18
C ILE A 79 -58.09 16.69 9.32
N LEU A 80 -57.35 17.78 9.19
CA LEU A 80 -56.09 17.81 8.43
C LEU A 80 -55.06 16.83 9.02
N GLY A 81 -55.01 16.73 10.35
CA GLY A 81 -54.14 15.81 11.06
C GLY A 81 -52.66 15.98 10.67
N THR A 82 -51.90 14.91 10.79
CA THR A 82 -50.48 14.88 10.36
C THR A 82 -50.30 13.77 9.35
N SER A 83 -49.66 14.07 8.23
CA SER A 83 -49.24 13.09 7.23
C SER A 83 -47.73 13.09 7.12
N ASP A 84 -47.15 11.91 6.77
CA ASP A 84 -45.68 11.82 6.55
C ASP A 84 -45.26 12.55 5.29
N ILE A 85 -46.10 12.59 4.27
CA ILE A 85 -45.72 12.99 2.90
C ILE A 85 -46.61 14.05 2.30
N TYR A 86 -47.76 14.32 2.89
CA TYR A 86 -48.70 15.33 2.38
C TYR A 86 -48.67 16.59 3.26
N SER A 87 -48.61 17.75 2.63
CA SER A 87 -48.92 19.04 3.24
C SER A 87 -50.25 19.52 2.71
N VAL A 88 -51.11 20.04 3.57
CA VAL A 88 -52.42 20.57 3.19
C VAL A 88 -52.52 22.00 3.71
N ASN A 89 -52.89 22.93 2.85
CA ASN A 89 -53.12 24.33 3.22
C ASN A 89 -54.56 24.71 2.81
N LEU A 90 -55.28 25.36 3.74
CA LEU A 90 -56.64 25.88 3.53
C LEU A 90 -56.62 27.40 3.50
N TYR A 91 -57.20 27.95 2.46
CA TYR A 91 -57.34 29.40 2.28
C TYR A 91 -58.79 29.80 2.17
N ASN A 92 -59.19 30.92 2.73
CA ASN A 92 -60.50 31.50 2.51
C ASN A 92 -60.53 32.17 1.11
N LYS A 93 -61.46 31.72 0.24
CA LYS A 93 -61.56 32.19 -1.12
C LYS A 93 -61.96 33.70 -1.22
N ALA A 94 -62.66 34.26 -0.20
CA ALA A 94 -63.15 35.60 -0.24
C ALA A 94 -62.06 36.68 -0.10
N ASP A 95 -60.99 36.38 0.73
CA ASP A 95 -59.95 37.33 1.05
C ASP A 95 -58.54 36.74 0.82
N ASN A 96 -58.46 35.51 0.35
CA ASN A 96 -57.22 34.73 0.09
C ASN A 96 -56.29 34.64 1.33
N LEU A 97 -56.88 34.68 2.54
CA LEU A 97 -56.13 34.51 3.78
C LEU A 97 -56.04 33.03 4.14
N ALA A 98 -54.85 32.64 4.62
CA ALA A 98 -54.65 31.31 5.14
C ALA A 98 -55.51 31.10 6.41
N ILE A 99 -56.29 30.02 6.45
CA ILE A 99 -57.10 29.61 7.60
C ILE A 99 -56.26 28.74 8.50
N THR A 100 -55.76 27.63 7.96
CA THR A 100 -54.89 26.68 8.65
C THR A 100 -54.15 25.78 7.66
N GLY A 101 -53.22 24.98 8.14
CA GLY A 101 -52.51 24.01 7.30
C GLY A 101 -51.71 23.00 8.11
N SER A 102 -51.49 21.84 7.53
CA SER A 102 -50.65 20.79 8.08
C SER A 102 -49.42 20.60 7.18
N PHE A 103 -48.28 20.38 7.81
CA PHE A 103 -47.04 20.09 7.09
C PHE A 103 -46.74 18.61 7.13
N ALA A 104 -46.14 18.09 6.06
CA ALA A 104 -45.64 16.72 6.04
C ALA A 104 -44.53 16.54 7.10
N THR A 105 -44.71 15.57 8.01
CA THR A 105 -43.71 15.35 9.10
C THR A 105 -42.34 14.93 8.57
N MET A 106 -42.28 14.41 7.36
CA MET A 106 -41.04 14.11 6.68
C MET A 106 -40.16 15.35 6.43
N LEU A 107 -40.79 16.52 6.28
CA LEU A 107 -40.04 17.78 6.10
C LEU A 107 -39.29 18.18 7.36
N ASP A 108 -39.74 17.77 8.54
CA ASP A 108 -39.01 18.06 9.80
C ASP A 108 -37.61 17.47 9.79
N ASN A 109 -37.38 16.37 9.06
CA ASN A 109 -36.05 15.74 8.90
C ASN A 109 -35.11 16.52 7.96
N PHE A 110 -35.67 17.43 7.14
CA PHE A 110 -34.90 18.28 6.23
C PHE A 110 -34.67 19.68 6.78
N ILE A 111 -35.27 20.02 7.92
CA ILE A 111 -35.09 21.29 8.61
C ILE A 111 -33.97 21.08 9.66
N ILE A 112 -32.72 21.28 9.26
CA ILE A 112 -31.57 21.32 10.19
C ILE A 112 -31.25 22.77 10.49
N GLY A 113 -31.74 23.29 11.62
CA GLY A 113 -31.53 24.67 12.04
C GLY A 113 -32.45 25.66 11.30
N SER A 114 -32.08 26.95 11.27
CA SER A 114 -32.86 28.03 10.64
C SER A 114 -32.75 28.09 9.10
N THR A 115 -32.07 27.18 8.47
CA THR A 115 -31.98 27.08 7.01
C THR A 115 -32.98 26.07 6.50
N VAL A 116 -34.06 26.57 5.90
CA VAL A 116 -34.96 25.78 5.08
C VAL A 116 -34.16 25.32 3.87
N TYR A 117 -33.82 24.02 3.78
CA TYR A 117 -33.34 23.46 2.52
C TYR A 117 -34.46 23.69 1.48
N ASP A 118 -34.01 24.05 0.26
CA ASP A 118 -34.89 24.33 -0.87
C ASP A 118 -35.95 23.22 -1.01
N THR A 119 -37.11 23.50 -0.43
CA THR A 119 -38.26 22.56 -0.43
C THR A 119 -38.80 22.33 -1.84
N GLU A 120 -38.48 23.26 -2.78
CA GLU A 120 -38.80 23.08 -4.20
C GLU A 120 -38.04 21.86 -4.78
N ALA A 121 -36.85 21.53 -4.24
CA ALA A 121 -36.06 20.38 -4.72
C ALA A 121 -36.62 19.01 -4.33
N ILE A 122 -37.52 18.93 -3.34
CA ILE A 122 -38.16 17.70 -2.88
C ILE A 122 -39.65 17.65 -3.20
N TYR A 123 -40.23 18.75 -3.73
CA TYR A 123 -41.56 18.83 -4.23
C TYR A 123 -41.66 18.08 -5.56
N ASN A 124 -42.61 17.15 -5.69
CA ASN A 124 -42.71 16.31 -6.89
C ASN A 124 -43.61 16.91 -7.98
N GLY A 125 -44.15 18.11 -7.78
CA GLY A 125 -45.02 18.78 -8.75
C GLY A 125 -46.42 18.15 -8.86
N ASP A 126 -46.74 17.21 -7.99
CA ASP A 126 -48.05 16.53 -7.94
C ASP A 126 -48.87 17.23 -6.86
N ASP A 127 -49.42 18.38 -7.22
CA ASP A 127 -50.33 19.17 -6.40
C ASP A 127 -51.76 18.98 -6.86
N TYR A 128 -52.65 19.05 -5.91
CA TYR A 128 -54.09 19.00 -6.15
C TYR A 128 -54.74 20.17 -5.43
N SER A 129 -55.61 20.88 -6.12
CA SER A 129 -56.41 21.95 -5.53
C SER A 129 -57.88 21.74 -5.79
N THR A 130 -58.69 21.97 -4.77
CA THR A 130 -60.14 21.88 -4.87
C THR A 130 -60.78 23.00 -4.06
N GLU A 131 -62.00 23.36 -4.47
CA GLU A 131 -62.84 24.33 -3.77
C GLU A 131 -63.88 23.56 -2.96
N ILE A 132 -64.00 23.85 -1.66
CA ILE A 132 -64.94 23.24 -0.76
C ILE A 132 -65.93 24.30 -0.29
N GLU A 133 -67.27 24.03 -0.52
CA GLU A 133 -68.33 24.89 -0.04
C GLU A 133 -68.65 24.55 1.39
N LEU A 134 -68.56 25.50 2.31
CA LEU A 134 -68.93 25.37 3.71
C LEU A 134 -70.19 26.24 4.00
N LYS A 135 -70.69 26.14 5.22
CA LYS A 135 -71.93 26.87 5.64
C LYS A 135 -71.84 28.39 5.53
N ASP A 136 -70.65 28.93 5.75
CA ASP A 136 -70.35 30.32 5.93
C ASP A 136 -69.35 30.90 4.89
N GLY A 137 -69.02 30.10 3.86
CA GLY A 137 -68.18 30.52 2.77
C GLY A 137 -67.54 29.38 2.00
N THR A 138 -66.68 29.72 1.04
CA THR A 138 -65.91 28.76 0.25
C THR A 138 -64.44 28.80 0.64
N ILE A 139 -63.84 27.64 0.82
CA ILE A 139 -62.39 27.52 1.05
C ILE A 139 -61.71 26.88 -0.16
N GLU A 140 -60.48 27.25 -0.39
CA GLU A 140 -59.60 26.58 -1.34
C GLU A 140 -58.60 25.72 -0.58
N MET A 141 -58.58 24.43 -0.92
CA MET A 141 -57.64 23.45 -0.34
C MET A 141 -56.53 23.14 -1.34
N TYR A 142 -55.30 23.29 -0.92
CA TYR A 142 -54.13 22.90 -1.67
C TYR A 142 -53.41 21.75 -0.95
N VAL A 143 -53.19 20.66 -1.67
CA VAL A 143 -52.50 19.46 -1.18
C VAL A 143 -51.24 19.26 -1.97
N TYR A 144 -50.11 19.26 -1.28
CA TYR A 144 -48.81 19.07 -1.85
C TYR A 144 -48.22 17.71 -1.44
N SER A 145 -47.71 16.97 -2.43
CA SER A 145 -47.09 15.68 -2.16
C SER A 145 -45.56 15.79 -2.13
N TYR A 146 -44.95 15.25 -1.09
CA TYR A 146 -43.53 15.13 -0.90
C TYR A 146 -43.05 13.66 -0.94
N ALA A 147 -43.77 12.78 -1.64
CA ALA A 147 -43.49 11.37 -1.70
C ALA A 147 -42.07 11.05 -2.23
N LEU A 148 -41.57 11.84 -3.17
CA LEU A 148 -40.19 11.72 -3.67
C LEU A 148 -39.13 11.94 -2.58
N ALA A 149 -39.45 12.68 -1.51
CA ALA A 149 -38.51 12.89 -0.41
C ALA A 149 -38.05 11.56 0.23
N LYS A 150 -38.90 10.51 0.21
CA LYS A 150 -38.55 9.16 0.68
C LYS A 150 -37.32 8.59 -0.07
N LEU A 151 -37.15 8.96 -1.33
CA LEU A 151 -36.04 8.46 -2.17
C LEU A 151 -34.80 9.34 -2.13
N VAL A 152 -34.92 10.61 -1.73
CA VAL A 152 -33.77 11.56 -1.75
C VAL A 152 -32.62 11.09 -0.86
N VAL A 153 -32.91 10.76 0.39
CA VAL A 153 -31.89 10.31 1.35
C VAL A 153 -31.20 9.02 0.90
N PRO A 154 -31.93 7.92 0.59
CA PRO A 154 -31.28 6.70 0.14
C PRO A 154 -30.50 6.89 -1.18
N TYR A 155 -30.98 7.73 -2.09
CA TYR A 155 -30.28 8.06 -3.32
C TYR A 155 -28.93 8.77 -3.06
N ILE A 156 -28.93 9.79 -2.20
CA ILE A 156 -27.71 10.52 -1.82
C ILE A 156 -26.72 9.57 -1.14
N VAL A 157 -27.20 8.74 -0.21
CA VAL A 157 -26.36 7.76 0.48
C VAL A 157 -25.75 6.76 -0.51
N ALA A 158 -26.57 6.23 -1.43
CA ALA A 158 -26.09 5.33 -2.48
C ALA A 158 -25.05 6.02 -3.38
N SER A 159 -25.27 7.27 -3.77
CA SER A 159 -24.36 8.06 -4.58
C SER A 159 -22.99 8.28 -3.88
N ILE A 160 -23.02 8.56 -2.58
CA ILE A 160 -21.77 8.68 -1.77
C ILE A 160 -21.04 7.34 -1.70
N VAL A 161 -21.76 6.23 -1.45
CA VAL A 161 -21.16 4.89 -1.39
C VAL A 161 -20.51 4.51 -2.73
N ILE A 162 -21.17 4.77 -3.85
CA ILE A 162 -20.62 4.51 -5.19
C ILE A 162 -19.37 5.37 -5.43
N ALA A 163 -19.41 6.66 -5.07
CA ALA A 163 -18.26 7.56 -5.20
C ALA A 163 -17.08 7.13 -4.34
N LEU A 164 -17.32 6.69 -3.11
CA LEU A 164 -16.29 6.13 -2.23
C LEU A 164 -15.70 4.83 -2.81
N PHE A 165 -16.55 3.97 -3.37
CA PHE A 165 -16.10 2.72 -3.97
C PHE A 165 -15.21 2.95 -5.20
N THR A 166 -15.57 3.92 -6.07
CA THR A 166 -14.74 4.32 -7.23
C THR A 166 -13.40 4.95 -6.83
N PHE A 167 -13.31 5.57 -5.66
CA PHE A 167 -12.05 6.08 -5.10
C PHE A 167 -11.23 4.96 -4.43
N LEU A 168 -11.84 4.20 -3.51
CA LEU A 168 -11.12 3.27 -2.64
C LEU A 168 -10.62 2.02 -3.36
N LEU A 169 -11.44 1.44 -4.26
CA LEU A 169 -11.12 0.16 -4.90
C LEU A 169 -9.82 0.23 -5.74
N PRO A 170 -9.65 1.15 -6.71
CA PRO A 170 -8.42 1.19 -7.50
C PRO A 170 -7.22 1.61 -6.66
N THR A 171 -7.39 2.51 -5.68
CA THR A 171 -6.33 2.89 -4.73
C THR A 171 -5.86 1.68 -3.93
N PHE A 172 -6.77 0.88 -3.39
CA PHE A 172 -6.46 -0.35 -2.66
C PHE A 172 -5.72 -1.37 -3.52
N LEU A 173 -6.20 -1.61 -4.75
CA LEU A 173 -5.55 -2.56 -5.68
C LEU A 173 -4.14 -2.14 -6.03
N PHE A 174 -3.90 -0.85 -6.24
CA PHE A 174 -2.57 -0.31 -6.50
C PHE A 174 -1.63 -0.52 -5.30
N ILE A 175 -2.06 -0.14 -4.10
CA ILE A 175 -1.27 -0.31 -2.87
C ILE A 175 -0.98 -1.79 -2.63
N ARG A 176 -1.98 -2.66 -2.75
CA ARG A 176 -1.83 -4.12 -2.59
C ARG A 176 -0.75 -4.69 -3.53
N ARG A 177 -0.71 -4.21 -4.79
CA ARG A 177 0.32 -4.64 -5.75
C ARG A 177 1.72 -4.24 -5.27
N LYS A 178 1.90 -3.02 -4.75
CA LYS A 178 3.20 -2.55 -4.24
C LYS A 178 3.65 -3.30 -2.98
N VAL A 179 2.71 -3.56 -2.07
CA VAL A 179 2.98 -4.38 -0.87
C VAL A 179 3.39 -5.80 -1.25
N ASN A 180 2.76 -6.40 -2.26
CA ASN A 180 3.16 -7.73 -2.74
C ASN A 180 4.60 -7.74 -3.28
N TYR A 181 5.04 -6.70 -4.01
CA TYR A 181 6.42 -6.59 -4.46
C TYR A 181 7.41 -6.53 -3.30
N MET A 182 7.11 -5.74 -2.25
CA MET A 182 7.94 -5.68 -1.05
C MET A 182 7.99 -7.02 -0.30
N THR A 183 6.87 -7.73 -0.24
CA THR A 183 6.80 -9.07 0.38
C THR A 183 7.64 -10.08 -0.40
N THR A 184 7.59 -10.04 -1.73
CA THR A 184 8.43 -10.89 -2.58
C THR A 184 9.91 -10.59 -2.31
N LEU A 185 10.31 -9.31 -2.33
CA LEU A 185 11.70 -8.91 -2.05
C LEU A 185 12.18 -9.37 -0.68
N LYS A 186 11.34 -9.25 0.36
CA LYS A 186 11.63 -9.79 1.70
C LYS A 186 11.91 -11.29 1.65
N ASN A 187 11.11 -12.06 0.92
CA ASN A 187 11.29 -13.52 0.81
C ASN A 187 12.60 -13.87 0.09
N GLU A 188 12.95 -13.14 -0.99
CA GLU A 188 14.22 -13.31 -1.71
C GLU A 188 15.42 -13.04 -0.81
N VAL A 189 15.38 -11.94 -0.02
CA VAL A 189 16.43 -11.63 0.96
C VAL A 189 16.52 -12.72 2.03
N THR A 190 15.40 -13.34 2.42
CA THR A 190 15.41 -14.46 3.38
C THR A 190 16.07 -15.69 2.79
N ILE A 191 15.81 -16.03 1.52
CA ILE A 191 16.46 -17.15 0.81
C ILE A 191 17.97 -16.89 0.74
N MET A 192 18.38 -15.67 0.35
CA MET A 192 19.79 -15.26 0.31
C MET A 192 20.47 -15.39 1.69
N SER A 193 19.79 -15.02 2.77
CA SER A 193 20.31 -15.10 4.14
C SER A 193 20.51 -16.56 4.62
N GLN A 194 19.82 -17.53 4.01
CA GLN A 194 19.99 -18.96 4.26
C GLN A 194 21.16 -19.57 3.47
N GLY A 195 21.86 -18.75 2.68
CA GLY A 195 23.04 -19.15 1.93
C GLY A 195 22.78 -19.51 0.46
N ASP A 196 21.54 -19.44 -0.02
CA ASP A 196 21.23 -19.63 -1.44
C ASP A 196 21.52 -18.30 -2.19
N LEU A 197 22.70 -18.22 -2.79
CA LEU A 197 23.16 -17.11 -3.62
C LEU A 197 22.98 -17.36 -5.12
N ASP A 198 22.43 -18.52 -5.51
CA ASP A 198 22.21 -18.85 -6.93
C ASP A 198 20.89 -18.31 -7.45
N HIS A 199 19.92 -18.10 -6.56
CA HIS A 199 18.62 -17.55 -6.89
C HIS A 199 18.70 -16.07 -7.25
N THR A 200 18.27 -15.70 -8.48
CA THR A 200 18.29 -14.30 -8.96
C THR A 200 17.07 -13.51 -8.53
N ILE A 201 17.26 -12.32 -7.99
CA ILE A 201 16.18 -11.45 -7.54
C ILE A 201 15.61 -10.68 -8.74
N LYS A 202 14.34 -10.98 -9.13
CA LYS A 202 13.66 -10.27 -10.21
C LYS A 202 12.33 -9.68 -9.73
N ILE A 203 12.24 -8.36 -9.70
CA ILE A 203 11.00 -7.64 -9.40
C ILE A 203 10.60 -6.81 -10.63
N ASN A 204 9.40 -7.05 -11.15
CA ASN A 204 8.87 -6.31 -12.28
C ASN A 204 8.17 -5.02 -11.78
N SER A 205 8.97 -4.02 -11.45
CA SER A 205 8.54 -2.67 -11.07
C SER A 205 9.40 -1.65 -11.84
N ASN A 206 8.97 -0.38 -11.88
CA ASN A 206 9.71 0.71 -12.52
C ASN A 206 9.93 1.90 -11.55
N ASP A 207 9.99 1.62 -10.26
CA ASP A 207 10.12 2.59 -9.19
C ASP A 207 11.29 2.24 -8.26
N GLU A 208 11.38 2.87 -7.09
CA GLU A 208 12.43 2.66 -6.10
C GLU A 208 12.47 1.20 -5.59
N ILE A 209 11.37 0.45 -5.69
CA ILE A 209 11.37 -0.98 -5.34
C ILE A 209 12.21 -1.78 -6.34
N ALA A 210 12.16 -1.43 -7.64
CA ALA A 210 13.01 -2.06 -8.65
C ALA A 210 14.49 -1.67 -8.46
N GLU A 211 14.77 -0.41 -8.13
CA GLU A 211 16.13 0.06 -7.83
C GLU A 211 16.70 -0.68 -6.62
N LEU A 212 15.93 -0.78 -5.53
CA LEU A 212 16.31 -1.55 -4.34
C LEU A 212 16.56 -3.03 -4.66
N SER A 213 15.69 -3.64 -5.47
CA SER A 213 15.85 -5.03 -5.93
C SER A 213 17.19 -5.23 -6.66
N ASN A 214 17.53 -4.31 -7.58
CA ASN A 214 18.80 -4.37 -8.31
C ASN A 214 20.01 -4.20 -7.39
N GLN A 215 19.94 -3.31 -6.39
CA GLN A 215 21.02 -3.13 -5.42
C GLN A 215 21.23 -4.38 -4.56
N ILE A 216 20.14 -5.05 -4.15
CA ILE A 216 20.21 -6.30 -3.39
C ILE A 216 20.77 -7.44 -4.27
N ASP A 217 20.38 -7.52 -5.56
CA ASP A 217 20.95 -8.53 -6.47
C ASP A 217 22.44 -8.32 -6.73
N ASN A 218 22.89 -7.07 -6.85
CA ASN A 218 24.31 -6.73 -6.92
C ASN A 218 25.07 -7.14 -5.64
N LEU A 219 24.47 -6.90 -4.46
CA LEU A 219 25.02 -7.36 -3.19
C LEU A 219 25.15 -8.89 -3.15
N ARG A 220 24.13 -9.61 -3.63
CA ARG A 220 24.14 -11.08 -3.76
C ARG A 220 25.32 -11.55 -4.63
N LEU A 221 25.51 -10.92 -5.80
CA LEU A 221 26.62 -11.26 -6.70
C LEU A 221 27.97 -11.02 -6.04
N THR A 222 28.15 -9.89 -5.36
CA THR A 222 29.38 -9.56 -4.63
C THR A 222 29.65 -10.58 -3.51
N LEU A 223 28.63 -10.95 -2.74
CA LEU A 223 28.78 -11.97 -1.69
C LEU A 223 29.16 -13.34 -2.29
N LYS A 224 28.55 -13.73 -3.40
CA LYS A 224 28.86 -14.98 -4.09
C LYS A 224 30.32 -15.02 -4.55
N ASP A 225 30.82 -13.95 -5.14
CA ASP A 225 32.22 -13.81 -5.57
C ASP A 225 33.20 -13.84 -4.40
N ASN A 226 32.88 -13.12 -3.32
CA ASN A 226 33.68 -13.12 -2.10
C ASN A 226 33.78 -14.52 -1.47
N PHE A 227 32.68 -15.27 -1.38
CA PHE A 227 32.70 -16.64 -0.85
C PHE A 227 33.50 -17.58 -1.74
N ALA A 228 33.38 -17.48 -3.07
CA ALA A 228 34.16 -18.28 -4.00
C ALA A 228 35.67 -18.00 -3.85
N THR A 229 36.03 -16.72 -3.72
CA THR A 229 37.40 -16.28 -3.50
C THR A 229 37.95 -16.76 -2.16
N GLU A 230 37.19 -16.65 -1.09
CA GLU A 230 37.57 -17.12 0.24
C GLU A 230 37.75 -18.65 0.27
N GLU A 231 36.86 -19.40 -0.39
CA GLU A 231 37.01 -20.86 -0.50
C GLU A 231 38.27 -21.25 -1.28
N ALA A 232 38.55 -20.57 -2.40
CA ALA A 232 39.79 -20.77 -3.17
C ALA A 232 41.05 -20.49 -2.33
N ASN A 233 41.07 -19.38 -1.60
CA ASN A 233 42.16 -19.01 -0.70
C ASN A 233 42.34 -20.03 0.43
N ARG A 234 41.23 -20.48 1.04
CA ARG A 234 41.28 -21.50 2.09
C ARG A 234 41.84 -22.82 1.57
N LYS A 235 41.43 -23.25 0.35
CA LYS A 235 41.95 -24.46 -0.29
C LYS A 235 43.46 -24.34 -0.59
N ALA A 236 43.89 -23.21 -1.16
CA ALA A 236 45.30 -22.95 -1.42
C ALA A 236 46.15 -22.97 -0.14
N ASN A 237 45.67 -22.35 0.93
CA ASN A 237 46.33 -22.37 2.24
C ASN A 237 46.41 -23.80 2.81
N TYR A 238 45.37 -24.62 2.69
CA TYR A 238 45.37 -25.97 3.14
C TYR A 238 46.35 -26.84 2.36
N GLU A 239 46.44 -26.71 1.03
CA GLU A 239 47.35 -27.41 0.15
C GLU A 239 48.80 -27.02 0.49
N LEU A 240 49.05 -25.73 0.72
CA LEU A 240 50.38 -25.22 1.13
C LEU A 240 50.86 -25.83 2.47
N VAL A 241 49.97 -25.75 3.52
CA VAL A 241 50.34 -26.31 4.84
C VAL A 241 50.63 -27.83 4.73
N THR A 242 49.89 -28.55 3.89
CA THR A 242 50.10 -29.97 3.65
C THR A 242 51.43 -30.24 2.96
N ALA A 243 51.78 -29.50 1.90
CA ALA A 243 53.06 -29.62 1.19
C ALA A 243 54.26 -29.28 2.11
N LEU A 244 54.18 -28.16 2.84
CA LEU A 244 55.21 -27.75 3.79
C LEU A 244 55.45 -28.80 4.90
N SER A 245 54.37 -29.43 5.40
CA SER A 245 54.44 -30.48 6.42
C SER A 245 55.19 -31.71 5.88
N HIS A 246 54.96 -32.08 4.61
CA HIS A 246 55.67 -33.16 3.95
C HIS A 246 57.16 -32.85 3.74
N ASP A 247 57.46 -31.64 3.25
CA ASP A 247 58.83 -31.19 2.94
C ASP A 247 59.68 -30.98 4.19
N LEU A 248 59.08 -30.63 5.33
CA LEU A 248 59.75 -30.57 6.63
C LEU A 248 60.00 -31.97 7.20
N ARG A 249 59.09 -32.92 7.01
CA ARG A 249 59.24 -34.29 7.57
C ARG A 249 60.46 -35.02 7.01
N THR A 250 60.76 -34.86 5.72
CA THR A 250 61.86 -35.58 5.04
C THR A 250 63.24 -35.21 5.60
N PRO A 251 63.66 -33.94 5.70
CA PRO A 251 64.96 -33.58 6.29
C PRO A 251 65.01 -33.86 7.78
N LEU A 252 63.87 -33.72 8.52
CA LEU A 252 63.80 -34.06 9.94
C LEU A 252 64.04 -35.56 10.21
N THR A 253 63.45 -36.45 9.42
CA THR A 253 63.65 -37.90 9.52
C THR A 253 65.08 -38.27 9.24
N SER A 254 65.70 -37.65 8.20
CA SER A 254 67.11 -37.84 7.86
C SER A 254 68.03 -37.35 8.97
N LEU A 255 67.78 -36.16 9.55
CA LEU A 255 68.51 -35.60 10.68
C LEU A 255 68.48 -36.55 11.88
N MET A 256 67.28 -37.05 12.25
CA MET A 256 67.14 -38.04 13.33
C MET A 256 67.95 -39.29 13.07
N GLY A 257 67.94 -39.78 11.81
CA GLY A 257 68.74 -40.95 11.45
C GLY A 257 70.24 -40.77 11.63
N TYR A 258 70.79 -39.60 11.20
CA TYR A 258 72.21 -39.30 11.40
C TYR A 258 72.57 -39.12 12.88
N LEU A 259 71.74 -38.45 13.66
CA LEU A 259 71.94 -38.30 15.09
C LEU A 259 71.86 -39.62 15.85
N ASP A 260 70.97 -40.54 15.44
CA ASP A 260 70.89 -41.88 16.02
C ASP A 260 72.15 -42.72 15.74
N ILE A 261 72.72 -42.64 14.53
CA ILE A 261 73.96 -43.26 14.19
C ILE A 261 75.13 -42.75 15.08
N ILE A 262 75.19 -41.45 15.30
CA ILE A 262 76.14 -40.81 16.18
C ILE A 262 75.96 -41.22 17.63
N ARG A 263 74.77 -41.14 18.15
CA ARG A 263 74.38 -41.50 19.52
C ARG A 263 74.68 -42.98 19.85
N LEU A 264 74.40 -43.87 18.94
CA LEU A 264 74.56 -45.29 19.11
C LEU A 264 76.01 -45.75 18.76
N LYS A 265 76.92 -44.81 18.40
CA LYS A 265 78.28 -45.08 18.00
C LYS A 265 78.39 -46.12 16.85
N LYS A 266 77.45 -46.05 15.89
CA LYS A 266 77.41 -46.96 14.73
C LYS A 266 78.23 -46.45 13.55
N PHE A 267 79.35 -45.84 13.80
CA PHE A 267 80.36 -45.35 12.81
C PHE A 267 81.69 -46.14 12.95
N LYS A 268 82.43 -46.28 11.84
CA LYS A 268 83.63 -47.14 11.81
C LYS A 268 84.93 -46.39 12.15
N ASN A 269 84.97 -45.08 11.85
CA ASN A 269 86.11 -44.24 12.07
C ASN A 269 85.70 -42.77 12.26
N GLU A 270 86.66 -41.90 12.57
CA GLU A 270 86.46 -40.51 12.84
C GLU A 270 85.96 -39.71 11.60
N ASP A 271 86.36 -40.16 10.41
CA ASP A 271 85.88 -39.55 9.16
C ASP A 271 84.39 -39.77 8.97
N GLN A 272 83.83 -40.94 9.30
CA GLN A 272 82.42 -41.23 9.26
C GLN A 272 81.65 -40.46 10.34
N TYR A 273 82.18 -40.28 11.51
CA TYR A 273 81.59 -39.43 12.55
C TYR A 273 81.41 -38.01 12.05
N ASN A 274 82.56 -37.43 11.50
CA ASN A 274 82.52 -36.09 10.98
C ASN A 274 81.62 -35.92 9.76
N LEU A 275 81.42 -36.94 8.93
CA LEU A 275 80.49 -36.96 7.81
C LEU A 275 79.04 -36.89 8.33
N TYR A 276 78.65 -37.73 9.30
CA TYR A 276 77.29 -37.74 9.85
C TYR A 276 76.99 -36.45 10.61
N LEU A 277 77.94 -35.86 11.31
CA LEU A 277 77.83 -34.55 11.97
C LEU A 277 77.55 -33.44 10.95
N ARG A 278 78.38 -33.40 9.85
CA ARG A 278 78.18 -32.42 8.76
C ARG A 278 76.78 -32.57 8.11
N ASN A 279 76.45 -33.80 7.77
CA ASN A 279 75.08 -34.09 7.19
C ASN A 279 73.97 -33.65 8.13
N SER A 280 74.19 -33.79 9.44
CA SER A 280 73.14 -33.30 10.44
C SER A 280 73.03 -31.80 10.40
N ILE A 281 74.18 -31.04 10.34
CA ILE A 281 74.20 -29.59 10.24
C ILE A 281 73.51 -29.14 8.93
N ASP A 282 73.81 -29.79 7.81
CA ASP A 282 73.20 -29.49 6.52
C ASP A 282 71.70 -29.67 6.54
N LYS A 283 71.17 -30.71 7.25
CA LYS A 283 69.72 -30.89 7.40
C LYS A 283 69.06 -29.84 8.30
N VAL A 284 69.76 -29.36 9.34
CA VAL A 284 69.28 -28.25 10.17
C VAL A 284 69.17 -26.97 9.34
N ASN A 285 70.18 -26.66 8.52
CA ASN A 285 70.16 -25.50 7.62
C ASN A 285 69.03 -25.61 6.64
N GLN A 286 68.79 -26.78 6.03
CA GLN A 286 67.69 -27.03 5.13
C GLN A 286 66.30 -26.81 5.78
N ILE A 287 66.13 -27.27 7.04
CA ILE A 287 64.90 -27.02 7.81
C ILE A 287 64.71 -25.50 8.08
N ASN A 288 65.81 -24.82 8.41
CA ASN A 288 65.79 -23.37 8.67
C ASN A 288 65.39 -22.56 7.42
N GLU A 289 65.93 -22.92 6.25
CA GLU A 289 65.53 -22.33 4.97
C GLU A 289 64.02 -22.54 4.67
N LEU A 290 63.53 -23.74 4.88
CA LEU A 290 62.11 -24.04 4.69
C LEU A 290 61.21 -23.24 5.67
N ALA A 291 61.65 -23.10 6.93
CA ALA A 291 60.95 -22.30 7.93
C ALA A 291 60.92 -20.81 7.57
N ASN A 292 62.04 -20.29 7.08
CA ASN A 292 62.13 -18.89 6.63
C ASN A 292 61.25 -18.63 5.40
N LYS A 293 61.24 -19.52 4.40
CA LYS A 293 60.32 -19.44 3.26
C LYS A 293 58.82 -19.45 3.70
N MET A 294 58.49 -20.29 4.67
CA MET A 294 57.17 -20.33 5.24
C MET A 294 56.80 -19.00 5.94
N PHE A 295 57.73 -18.43 6.70
CA PHE A 295 57.52 -17.16 7.38
C PHE A 295 57.34 -16.00 6.37
N GLU A 296 58.16 -15.93 5.32
CA GLU A 296 57.99 -14.96 4.23
C GLU A 296 56.62 -15.07 3.55
N TYR A 297 56.19 -16.31 3.26
CA TYR A 297 54.88 -16.54 2.71
C TYR A 297 53.76 -15.99 3.62
N PHE A 298 53.80 -16.30 4.92
CA PHE A 298 52.81 -15.78 5.86
C PHE A 298 52.84 -14.25 5.99
N LEU A 299 54.03 -13.63 5.89
CA LEU A 299 54.12 -12.19 5.90
C LEU A 299 53.49 -11.54 4.67
N VAL A 300 53.66 -12.13 3.51
CA VAL A 300 53.02 -11.62 2.28
C VAL A 300 51.50 -11.74 2.39
N PHE A 301 50.96 -12.87 2.85
CA PHE A 301 49.51 -13.07 3.01
C PHE A 301 48.90 -12.26 4.16
N SER A 302 49.66 -11.96 5.20
CA SER A 302 49.17 -11.13 6.32
C SER A 302 49.17 -9.63 6.00
N LYS A 303 49.99 -9.20 5.04
CA LYS A 303 50.16 -7.79 4.61
C LYS A 303 49.15 -7.32 3.58
N ASP A 304 48.25 -8.18 3.12
CA ASP A 304 47.27 -7.81 2.08
C ASP A 304 46.21 -6.79 2.57
N GLN A 305 46.29 -6.33 3.81
CA GLN A 305 45.36 -5.31 4.34
C GLN A 305 45.90 -3.88 4.29
N ASP A 306 47.22 -3.64 4.01
CA ASP A 306 47.80 -2.27 4.03
C ASP A 306 48.91 -2.07 3.01
N THR A 307 48.76 -2.45 1.74
CA THR A 307 49.65 -1.98 0.69
C THR A 307 49.26 -0.60 0.18
N GLU A 308 49.70 0.45 0.82
CA GLU A 308 49.81 1.76 0.16
C GLU A 308 50.76 1.63 -1.05
N LEU A 309 50.17 1.62 -2.25
CA LEU A 309 50.92 1.70 -3.50
C LEU A 309 51.59 3.08 -3.59
N SER A 310 52.83 3.19 -3.12
CA SER A 310 53.68 4.37 -3.38
C SER A 310 54.20 4.32 -4.82
N LYS A 311 53.95 5.40 -5.58
CA LYS A 311 54.57 5.57 -6.91
C LYS A 311 56.08 5.64 -6.76
N MET A 312 56.77 4.55 -7.12
CA MET A 312 58.22 4.54 -7.26
C MET A 312 58.61 4.87 -8.70
N SER A 313 59.62 5.72 -8.86
CA SER A 313 60.24 6.01 -10.16
C SER A 313 61.01 4.78 -10.64
N LEU A 314 60.88 4.41 -11.92
CA LEU A 314 61.56 3.29 -12.57
C LEU A 314 63.12 3.34 -12.43
N GLY A 315 63.71 4.50 -12.09
CA GLY A 315 65.15 4.66 -11.86
C GLY A 315 65.67 3.94 -10.62
N VAL A 316 64.84 3.62 -9.63
CA VAL A 316 65.25 2.96 -8.38
C VAL A 316 65.36 1.43 -8.54
N ILE A 317 64.80 0.85 -9.59
CA ILE A 317 64.79 -0.61 -9.84
C ILE A 317 66.14 -1.09 -10.44
N TYR A 318 66.99 -0.19 -10.98
CA TYR A 318 68.27 -0.53 -11.59
C TYR A 318 69.50 -0.41 -10.66
N GLU A 319 69.31 -0.06 -9.37
CA GLU A 319 70.42 0.07 -8.39
C GLU A 319 70.46 -1.12 -7.38
N TYR A 320 69.73 -2.22 -7.60
CA TYR A 320 69.83 -3.43 -6.77
C TYR A 320 70.23 -4.64 -7.58
#